data_cc032c07d848ed4b3ea5936df7f63384
#
_entry.id   cc032c07d848ed4b3ea5936df7f63384
#
_cell.length_a   1.000
_cell.length_b   1.000
_cell.length_c   1.000
_cell.angle_alpha   90.00
_cell.angle_beta   90.00
_cell.angle_gamma   90.00
#
_symmetry.space_group_name_H-M   'P 1'
#
loop_
_entity.id
_entity.type
_entity.pdbx_description
1 polymer ?
#
loop_
_entity_poly.entity_id
_entity_poly.type
_entity_poly.pdbx_seq_one_letter_code
_entity_poly.pdbx_strand_id
1 'polypeptide(L)'
;MMMNYTMIALWGVVNVLQTYKMFRSIIVYEINRRRDKKLYAKNIYITRGDRLEMLALAVVLPIIPALMFILHLLGDVGFHFLYDVGAFLFTCFLLYVFNETAGSYTKISPEGFEEDNGHDNKTFYPLNAIDKVTYTQSSDSEISDSVSFDTKSGKRIARFGPIYEGYPLLAMTRFKMEYDRWPDMNNPEEAAQVKAWMNWGSTIPHIKDKEITGLAEVDM
;
A
#
# COMPACT_ATOMS: atom_id res chain seq x y z
N MET A 1 -27.58 -35.83 -9.92
CA MET A 1 -28.49 -34.71 -10.17
C MET A 1 -28.56 -33.75 -8.97
N MET A 2 -28.83 -34.21 -7.74
CA MET A 2 -28.95 -33.34 -6.55
C MET A 2 -27.66 -32.56 -6.22
N MET A 3 -26.48 -33.17 -6.34
CA MET A 3 -25.18 -32.53 -6.08
C MET A 3 -24.88 -31.37 -7.02
N ASN A 4 -25.34 -31.42 -8.28
CA ASN A 4 -25.12 -30.33 -9.24
C ASN A 4 -25.91 -29.05 -8.88
N TYR A 5 -27.17 -29.18 -8.44
CA TYR A 5 -27.98 -28.04 -7.98
C TYR A 5 -27.38 -27.37 -6.74
N THR A 6 -26.81 -28.14 -5.82
CA THR A 6 -26.13 -27.61 -4.63
C THR A 6 -24.89 -26.78 -5.02
N MET A 7 -24.10 -27.27 -5.99
CA MET A 7 -22.91 -26.54 -6.45
C MET A 7 -23.29 -25.27 -7.24
N ILE A 8 -24.33 -25.31 -8.07
CA ILE A 8 -24.87 -24.13 -8.75
C ILE A 8 -25.28 -23.06 -7.72
N ALA A 9 -26.02 -23.47 -6.68
CA ALA A 9 -26.44 -22.54 -5.63
C ALA A 9 -25.23 -21.97 -4.87
N LEU A 10 -24.25 -22.81 -4.52
CA LEU A 10 -23.01 -22.40 -3.84
C LEU A 10 -22.25 -21.34 -4.65
N TRP A 11 -21.95 -21.62 -5.92
CA TRP A 11 -21.21 -20.71 -6.79
C TRP A 11 -22.01 -19.44 -7.10
N GLY A 12 -23.33 -19.51 -7.18
CA GLY A 12 -24.21 -18.35 -7.26
C GLY A 12 -24.09 -17.44 -6.05
N VAL A 13 -24.12 -18.00 -4.84
CA VAL A 13 -23.94 -17.25 -3.59
C VAL A 13 -22.53 -16.65 -3.50
N VAL A 14 -21.49 -17.43 -3.84
CA VAL A 14 -20.11 -16.93 -3.84
C VAL A 14 -19.97 -15.74 -4.78
N ASN A 15 -20.52 -15.81 -6.00
CA ASN A 15 -20.50 -14.69 -6.95
C ASN A 15 -21.16 -13.42 -6.39
N VAL A 16 -22.33 -13.54 -5.82
CA VAL A 16 -23.08 -12.40 -5.27
C VAL A 16 -22.31 -11.76 -4.11
N LEU A 17 -21.84 -12.57 -3.16
CA LEU A 17 -21.13 -12.05 -1.98
C LEU A 17 -19.80 -11.42 -2.35
N GLN A 18 -19.06 -12.03 -3.27
CA GLN A 18 -17.79 -11.52 -3.75
C GLN A 18 -17.96 -10.19 -4.50
N THR A 19 -18.92 -10.14 -5.43
CA THR A 19 -19.24 -8.93 -6.19
C THR A 19 -19.64 -7.80 -5.26
N TYR A 20 -20.48 -8.07 -4.26
CA TYR A 20 -20.86 -7.08 -3.26
C TYR A 20 -19.65 -6.55 -2.47
N LYS A 21 -18.80 -7.44 -1.94
CA LYS A 21 -17.59 -7.04 -1.20
C LYS A 21 -16.67 -6.19 -2.07
N MET A 22 -16.43 -6.62 -3.30
CA MET A 22 -15.59 -5.91 -4.26
C MET A 22 -16.09 -4.48 -4.53
N PHE A 23 -17.37 -4.31 -4.88
CA PHE A 23 -17.95 -2.98 -5.10
C PHE A 23 -17.85 -2.10 -3.86
N ARG A 24 -18.15 -2.64 -2.69
CA ARG A 24 -17.99 -1.93 -1.42
C ARG A 24 -16.55 -1.45 -1.21
N SER A 25 -15.56 -2.31 -1.44
CA SER A 25 -14.15 -1.97 -1.27
C SER A 25 -13.69 -0.89 -2.25
N ILE A 26 -14.12 -0.96 -3.52
CA ILE A 26 -13.83 0.07 -4.53
C ILE A 26 -14.42 1.42 -4.12
N ILE A 27 -15.69 1.44 -3.67
CA ILE A 27 -16.35 2.67 -3.22
C ILE A 27 -15.60 3.27 -2.02
N VAL A 28 -15.26 2.45 -1.03
CA VAL A 28 -14.53 2.89 0.17
C VAL A 28 -13.15 3.43 -0.22
N TYR A 29 -12.42 2.73 -1.11
CA TYR A 29 -11.14 3.18 -1.63
C TYR A 29 -11.23 4.57 -2.29
N GLU A 30 -12.19 4.78 -3.20
CA GLU A 30 -12.37 6.07 -3.88
C GLU A 30 -12.80 7.20 -2.93
N ILE A 31 -13.64 6.91 -1.94
CA ILE A 31 -14.01 7.87 -0.89
C ILE A 31 -12.77 8.28 -0.09
N ASN A 32 -12.01 7.31 0.37
CA ASN A 32 -10.80 7.54 1.15
C ASN A 32 -9.77 8.34 0.33
N ARG A 33 -9.51 7.96 -0.92
CA ARG A 33 -8.61 8.68 -1.82
C ARG A 33 -8.99 10.15 -2.02
N ARG A 34 -10.30 10.46 -2.10
CA ARG A 34 -10.76 11.86 -2.17
C ARG A 34 -10.57 12.61 -0.85
N ARG A 35 -10.72 11.92 0.27
CA ARG A 35 -10.48 12.48 1.62
C ARG A 35 -9.00 12.78 1.83
N ASP A 36 -8.12 11.87 1.41
CA ASP A 36 -6.68 11.99 1.57
C ASP A 36 -6.10 13.23 0.89
N LYS A 37 -6.59 13.57 -0.31
CA LYS A 37 -6.21 14.80 -1.01
C LYS A 37 -6.44 16.08 -0.19
N LYS A 38 -7.45 16.09 0.67
CA LYS A 38 -7.72 17.24 1.57
C LYS A 38 -6.72 17.32 2.73
N LEU A 39 -6.10 16.20 3.09
CA LEU A 39 -5.13 16.15 4.17
C LEU A 39 -3.76 16.71 3.75
N TYR A 40 -3.46 16.79 2.45
CA TYR A 40 -2.23 17.43 1.95
C TYR A 40 -2.12 18.90 2.38
N ALA A 41 -3.25 19.60 2.54
CA ALA A 41 -3.26 20.94 3.06
C ALA A 41 -2.80 21.03 4.54
N LYS A 42 -2.87 19.90 5.27
CA LYS A 42 -2.44 19.75 6.66
C LYS A 42 -1.07 19.09 6.79
N ASN A 43 -0.28 19.03 5.71
CA ASN A 43 1.02 18.35 5.68
C ASN A 43 0.95 16.85 6.00
N ILE A 44 -0.17 16.20 5.71
CA ILE A 44 -0.37 14.77 5.85
C ILE A 44 -0.43 14.17 4.45
N TYR A 45 0.47 13.25 4.17
CA TYR A 45 0.64 12.60 2.86
C TYR A 45 0.24 11.14 2.99
N ILE A 46 -0.71 10.70 2.16
CA ILE A 46 -1.20 9.32 2.20
C ILE A 46 -1.03 8.71 0.80
N THR A 47 -0.27 7.65 0.74
CA THR A 47 -0.12 6.78 -0.43
C THR A 47 -0.93 5.51 -0.20
N ARG A 48 -1.73 5.10 -1.17
CA ARG A 48 -2.52 3.87 -1.16
C ARG A 48 -2.03 2.93 -2.24
N GLY A 49 -2.39 1.65 -2.11
CA GLY A 49 -2.13 0.64 -3.13
C GLY A 49 -2.56 1.10 -4.53
N ASP A 50 -1.90 0.56 -5.56
CA ASP A 50 -2.11 1.01 -6.92
C ASP A 50 -3.57 0.81 -7.36
N ARG A 51 -4.16 1.90 -7.86
CA ARG A 51 -5.53 1.90 -8.38
C ARG A 51 -5.71 0.97 -9.58
N LEU A 52 -4.71 0.93 -10.47
CA LEU A 52 -4.76 0.07 -11.66
C LEU A 52 -4.71 -1.40 -11.27
N GLU A 53 -3.84 -1.75 -10.33
CA GLU A 53 -3.74 -3.11 -9.79
C GLU A 53 -5.06 -3.53 -9.12
N MET A 54 -5.62 -2.66 -8.28
CA MET A 54 -6.92 -2.91 -7.65
C MET A 54 -8.03 -3.11 -8.68
N LEU A 55 -8.09 -2.29 -9.72
CA LEU A 55 -9.11 -2.42 -10.78
C LEU A 55 -8.88 -3.66 -11.64
N ALA A 56 -7.63 -4.02 -11.94
CA ALA A 56 -7.30 -5.25 -12.66
C ALA A 56 -7.75 -6.49 -11.86
N LEU A 57 -7.45 -6.55 -10.57
CA LEU A 57 -7.93 -7.59 -9.67
C LEU A 57 -9.47 -7.63 -9.62
N ALA A 58 -10.12 -6.47 -9.60
CA ALA A 58 -11.59 -6.39 -9.60
C ALA A 58 -12.23 -6.95 -10.88
N VAL A 59 -11.54 -6.93 -12.01
CA VAL A 59 -12.01 -7.55 -13.26
C VAL A 59 -11.77 -9.06 -13.25
N VAL A 60 -10.60 -9.49 -12.81
CA VAL A 60 -10.20 -10.92 -12.82
C VAL A 60 -10.96 -11.74 -11.78
N LEU A 61 -11.18 -11.18 -10.62
CA LEU A 61 -11.72 -11.83 -9.44
C LEU A 61 -13.09 -12.50 -9.67
N PRO A 62 -14.09 -11.89 -10.34
CA PRO A 62 -15.38 -12.52 -10.58
C PRO A 62 -15.38 -13.58 -11.70
N ILE A 63 -14.33 -13.66 -12.52
CA ILE A 63 -14.28 -14.56 -13.68
C ILE A 63 -14.35 -16.02 -13.23
N ILE A 64 -13.60 -16.39 -12.20
CA ILE A 64 -13.50 -17.79 -11.74
C ILE A 64 -14.83 -18.30 -11.19
N PRO A 65 -15.46 -17.63 -10.20
CA PRO A 65 -16.77 -18.06 -9.72
C PRO A 65 -17.86 -18.04 -10.80
N ALA A 66 -17.81 -17.06 -11.73
CA ALA A 66 -18.75 -17.01 -12.84
C ALA A 66 -18.55 -18.19 -13.80
N LEU A 67 -17.29 -18.52 -14.11
CA LEU A 67 -16.96 -19.68 -14.93
C LEU A 67 -17.43 -20.97 -14.28
N MET A 68 -17.14 -21.18 -13.00
CA MET A 68 -17.58 -22.36 -12.25
C MET A 68 -19.12 -22.47 -12.20
N PHE A 69 -19.80 -21.34 -11.98
CA PHE A 69 -21.27 -21.30 -12.04
C PHE A 69 -21.81 -21.73 -13.40
N ILE A 70 -21.25 -21.21 -14.49
CA ILE A 70 -21.66 -21.56 -15.86
C ILE A 70 -21.38 -23.02 -16.16
N LEU A 71 -20.22 -23.57 -15.81
CA LEU A 71 -19.85 -24.93 -16.05
C LEU A 71 -20.83 -25.89 -15.33
N HIS A 72 -21.21 -25.63 -14.11
CA HIS A 72 -22.21 -26.43 -13.41
C HIS A 72 -23.62 -26.25 -13.98
N LEU A 73 -23.96 -25.08 -14.52
CA LEU A 73 -25.26 -24.84 -15.18
C LEU A 73 -25.40 -25.66 -16.48
N LEU A 74 -24.31 -25.76 -17.25
CA LEU A 74 -24.30 -26.50 -18.50
C LEU A 74 -24.38 -28.01 -18.30
N GLY A 75 -24.10 -28.51 -17.09
CA GLY A 75 -24.27 -29.94 -16.74
C GLY A 75 -23.29 -30.90 -17.40
N ASP A 76 -22.34 -30.38 -18.18
CA ASP A 76 -21.48 -31.15 -19.08
C ASP A 76 -20.15 -31.59 -18.45
N VAL A 77 -20.12 -31.71 -17.12
CA VAL A 77 -18.80 -31.85 -16.51
C VAL A 77 -18.74 -33.02 -15.58
N GLY A 78 -17.96 -34.01 -15.97
CA GLY A 78 -17.31 -34.95 -15.08
C GLY A 78 -16.31 -34.20 -14.16
N PHE A 79 -16.73 -33.04 -13.63
CA PHE A 79 -15.92 -32.23 -12.72
C PHE A 79 -15.74 -32.99 -11.42
N HIS A 80 -14.49 -33.31 -11.12
CA HIS A 80 -14.16 -33.84 -9.81
C HIS A 80 -14.30 -32.73 -8.78
N PHE A 81 -14.88 -33.00 -7.63
CA PHE A 81 -15.01 -32.11 -6.46
C PHE A 81 -13.72 -31.34 -6.12
N LEU A 82 -12.56 -31.91 -6.43
CA LEU A 82 -11.25 -31.27 -6.27
C LEU A 82 -11.09 -29.97 -7.08
N TYR A 83 -11.70 -29.86 -8.25
CA TYR A 83 -11.66 -28.62 -9.05
C TYR A 83 -12.47 -27.50 -8.38
N ASP A 84 -13.64 -27.84 -7.79
CA ASP A 84 -14.44 -26.89 -7.03
C ASP A 84 -13.69 -26.37 -5.81
N VAL A 85 -13.05 -27.27 -5.06
CA VAL A 85 -12.23 -26.92 -3.91
C VAL A 85 -11.05 -26.03 -4.33
N GLY A 86 -10.34 -26.39 -5.38
CA GLY A 86 -9.22 -25.60 -5.92
C GLY A 86 -9.65 -24.20 -6.37
N ALA A 87 -10.73 -24.10 -7.14
CA ALA A 87 -11.29 -22.82 -7.60
C ALA A 87 -11.77 -21.97 -6.43
N PHE A 88 -12.38 -22.55 -5.41
CA PHE A 88 -12.81 -21.84 -4.20
C PHE A 88 -11.63 -21.28 -3.42
N LEU A 89 -10.61 -22.10 -3.15
CA LEU A 89 -9.39 -21.66 -2.46
C LEU A 89 -8.67 -20.55 -3.23
N PHE A 90 -8.59 -20.66 -4.55
CA PHE A 90 -7.98 -19.64 -5.39
C PHE A 90 -8.79 -18.33 -5.38
N THR A 91 -10.12 -18.43 -5.40
CA THR A 91 -11.00 -17.27 -5.25
C THR A 91 -10.80 -16.57 -3.90
N CYS A 92 -10.69 -17.34 -2.82
CA CYS A 92 -10.41 -16.79 -1.48
C CYS A 92 -9.04 -16.11 -1.43
N PHE A 93 -8.01 -16.68 -2.06
CA PHE A 93 -6.68 -16.07 -2.17
C PHE A 93 -6.74 -14.75 -2.94
N LEU A 94 -7.40 -14.70 -4.09
CA LEU A 94 -7.55 -13.45 -4.85
C LEU A 94 -8.33 -12.38 -4.07
N LEU A 95 -9.37 -12.77 -3.33
CA LEU A 95 -10.10 -11.86 -2.44
C LEU A 95 -9.21 -11.31 -1.32
N TYR A 96 -8.34 -12.14 -0.77
CA TYR A 96 -7.37 -11.71 0.23
C TYR A 96 -6.44 -10.65 -0.34
N VAL A 97 -5.80 -10.93 -1.50
CA VAL A 97 -4.91 -9.98 -2.18
C VAL A 97 -5.64 -8.67 -2.54
N PHE A 98 -6.86 -8.78 -3.05
CA PHE A 98 -7.68 -7.60 -3.38
C PHE A 98 -7.96 -6.72 -2.16
N ASN A 99 -8.33 -7.33 -1.02
CA ASN A 99 -8.60 -6.59 0.21
C ASN A 99 -7.32 -5.92 0.76
N GLU A 100 -6.19 -6.60 0.67
CA GLU A 100 -4.88 -6.05 1.03
C GLU A 100 -4.56 -4.81 0.17
N THR A 101 -4.62 -4.94 -1.17
CA THR A 101 -4.36 -3.83 -2.10
C THR A 101 -5.34 -2.66 -1.89
N ALA A 102 -6.63 -2.95 -1.68
CA ALA A 102 -7.66 -1.91 -1.51
C ALA A 102 -7.61 -1.22 -0.14
N GLY A 103 -7.14 -1.91 0.89
CA GLY A 103 -7.11 -1.44 2.28
C GLY A 103 -5.78 -0.84 2.70
N SER A 104 -4.67 -1.25 2.07
CA SER A 104 -3.33 -0.80 2.46
C SER A 104 -3.13 0.69 2.21
N TYR A 105 -2.40 1.31 3.12
CA TYR A 105 -1.94 2.69 2.93
C TYR A 105 -0.68 2.96 3.76
N THR A 106 0.05 3.95 3.29
CA THR A 106 1.18 4.56 3.97
C THR A 106 0.84 6.01 4.25
N LYS A 107 0.94 6.44 5.49
CA LYS A 107 0.66 7.81 5.91
C LYS A 107 1.91 8.44 6.52
N ILE A 108 2.34 9.55 5.95
CA ILE A 108 3.41 10.38 6.47
C ILE A 108 2.77 11.64 7.06
N SER A 109 3.01 11.92 8.31
CA SER A 109 2.46 13.05 9.06
C SER A 109 3.56 13.80 9.81
N PRO A 110 3.28 14.99 10.34
CA PRO A 110 4.23 15.72 11.19
C PRO A 110 4.72 14.91 12.40
N GLU A 111 3.89 14.02 12.92
CA GLU A 111 4.19 13.21 14.10
C GLU A 111 5.00 11.95 13.76
N GLY A 112 4.89 11.45 12.52
CA GLY A 112 5.57 10.22 12.14
C GLY A 112 4.98 9.53 10.91
N PHE A 113 5.34 8.28 10.81
CA PHE A 113 4.99 7.38 9.73
C PHE A 113 4.02 6.31 10.24
N GLU A 114 2.93 6.09 9.52
CA GLU A 114 1.93 5.05 9.81
C GLU A 114 1.76 4.16 8.58
N GLU A 115 1.83 2.86 8.78
CA GLU A 115 1.56 1.85 7.76
C GLU A 115 0.37 0.98 8.17
N ASP A 116 -0.53 0.75 7.22
CA ASP A 116 -1.63 -0.20 7.35
C ASP A 116 -1.56 -1.18 6.18
N ASN A 117 -1.50 -2.46 6.47
CA ASN A 117 -1.45 -3.52 5.46
C ASN A 117 -2.84 -3.97 4.97
N GLY A 118 -3.90 -3.23 5.28
CA GLY A 118 -5.27 -3.55 4.87
C GLY A 118 -5.99 -4.59 5.74
N HIS A 119 -5.33 -5.11 6.79
CA HIS A 119 -5.86 -6.12 7.70
C HIS A 119 -5.96 -5.63 9.16
N ASP A 120 -6.22 -4.32 9.35
CA ASP A 120 -6.28 -3.65 10.66
C ASP A 120 -4.95 -3.72 11.47
N ASN A 121 -3.87 -4.08 10.82
CA ASN A 121 -2.53 -4.09 11.41
C ASN A 121 -1.83 -2.75 11.16
N LYS A 122 -2.21 -1.75 11.95
CA LYS A 122 -1.61 -0.43 11.89
C LYS A 122 -0.35 -0.39 12.75
N THR A 123 0.73 0.04 12.14
CA THR A 123 1.98 0.26 12.85
C THR A 123 2.36 1.73 12.70
N PHE A 124 2.58 2.42 13.82
CA PHE A 124 3.01 3.80 13.85
C PHE A 124 4.47 3.89 14.35
N TYR A 125 5.25 4.69 13.66
CA TYR A 125 6.62 5.02 14.04
C TYR A 125 6.77 6.54 14.10
N PRO A 126 7.18 7.11 15.24
CA PRO A 126 7.47 8.53 15.31
C PRO A 126 8.73 8.86 14.47
N LEU A 127 8.86 10.11 14.02
CA LEU A 127 10.00 10.53 13.19
C LEU A 127 11.35 10.26 13.86
N ASN A 128 11.44 10.42 15.16
CA ASN A 128 12.66 10.18 15.95
C ASN A 128 13.05 8.68 16.03
N ALA A 129 12.20 7.76 15.64
CA ALA A 129 12.55 6.33 15.53
C ALA A 129 13.37 6.02 14.27
N ILE A 130 13.42 6.93 13.31
CA ILE A 130 14.20 6.78 12.07
C ILE A 130 15.66 7.06 12.40
N ASP A 131 16.52 6.06 12.21
CA ASP A 131 17.96 6.17 12.43
C ASP A 131 18.77 6.13 11.14
N LYS A 132 18.34 5.28 10.21
CA LYS A 132 19.08 5.04 8.98
C LYS A 132 18.19 5.22 7.75
N VAL A 133 18.75 5.86 6.72
CA VAL A 133 18.14 5.96 5.38
C VAL A 133 19.08 5.35 4.37
N THR A 134 18.56 4.44 3.55
CA THR A 134 19.31 3.76 2.50
C THR A 134 18.66 3.97 1.15
N TYR A 135 19.37 4.59 0.24
CA TYR A 135 18.99 4.69 -1.16
C TYR A 135 19.48 3.46 -1.92
N THR A 136 18.62 2.86 -2.72
CA THR A 136 18.96 1.73 -3.59
C THR A 136 18.64 2.12 -5.03
N GLN A 137 19.68 2.29 -5.84
CA GLN A 137 19.51 2.50 -7.26
C GLN A 137 19.15 1.19 -7.94
N SER A 138 18.13 1.22 -8.78
CA SER A 138 17.80 0.07 -9.62
C SER A 138 18.84 -0.09 -10.72
N SER A 139 19.25 -1.32 -10.97
CA SER A 139 20.09 -1.67 -12.15
C SER A 139 19.25 -1.85 -13.41
N ASP A 140 17.93 -1.94 -13.27
CA ASP A 140 16.97 -2.11 -14.35
C ASP A 140 16.26 -0.80 -14.64
N SER A 141 16.23 -0.39 -15.91
CA SER A 141 15.56 0.85 -16.34
C SER A 141 14.03 0.81 -16.18
N GLU A 142 13.46 -0.39 -16.09
CA GLU A 142 12.01 -0.57 -15.89
C GLU A 142 11.60 -0.53 -14.41
N ILE A 143 12.58 -0.68 -13.50
CA ILE A 143 12.33 -0.67 -12.05
C ILE A 143 12.76 0.66 -11.47
N SER A 144 11.86 1.34 -10.77
CA SER A 144 12.17 2.60 -10.10
C SER A 144 13.16 2.40 -8.95
N ASP A 145 14.02 3.40 -8.74
CA ASP A 145 14.83 3.49 -7.54
C ASP A 145 13.97 3.40 -6.28
N SER A 146 14.54 2.90 -5.21
CA SER A 146 13.85 2.76 -3.93
C SER A 146 14.63 3.39 -2.78
N VAL A 147 13.90 3.73 -1.72
CA VAL A 147 14.48 4.22 -0.47
C VAL A 147 13.89 3.45 0.69
N SER A 148 14.71 3.10 1.66
CA SER A 148 14.28 2.46 2.89
C SER A 148 14.70 3.27 4.11
N PHE A 149 13.88 3.16 5.15
CA PHE A 149 14.06 3.80 6.45
C PHE A 149 14.10 2.71 7.50
N ASP A 150 15.14 2.70 8.31
CA ASP A 150 15.36 1.68 9.32
C ASP A 150 15.53 2.34 10.71
N THR A 151 15.13 1.62 11.77
CA THR A 151 15.36 2.02 13.16
C THR A 151 16.81 1.77 13.57
N LYS A 152 17.22 2.28 14.73
CA LYS A 152 18.52 2.00 15.36
C LYS A 152 18.78 0.52 15.61
N SER A 153 17.72 -0.29 15.80
CA SER A 153 17.83 -1.75 15.91
C SER A 153 17.95 -2.47 14.56
N GLY A 154 17.97 -1.75 13.46
CA GLY A 154 18.00 -2.31 12.10
C GLY A 154 16.66 -2.83 11.59
N LYS A 155 15.55 -2.59 12.34
CA LYS A 155 14.20 -2.94 11.87
C LYS A 155 13.78 -1.95 10.79
N ARG A 156 13.34 -2.46 9.64
CA ARG A 156 12.77 -1.62 8.58
C ARG A 156 11.44 -1.03 9.00
N ILE A 157 11.33 0.31 8.90
CA ILE A 157 10.11 1.07 9.17
C ILE A 157 9.32 1.22 7.88
N ALA A 158 9.99 1.62 6.80
CA ALA A 158 9.35 1.92 5.52
C ALA A 158 10.27 1.58 4.35
N ARG A 159 9.65 1.25 3.22
CA ARG A 159 10.33 1.16 1.93
C ARG A 159 9.42 1.74 0.86
N PHE A 160 9.93 2.71 0.13
CA PHE A 160 9.24 3.33 -1.00
C PHE A 160 9.92 2.92 -2.32
N GLY A 161 9.18 2.25 -3.13
CA GLY A 161 9.47 1.99 -4.52
C GLY A 161 8.15 1.94 -5.27
N PRO A 162 7.78 2.97 -6.01
CA PRO A 162 8.64 4.05 -6.53
C PRO A 162 8.99 5.15 -5.51
N ILE A 163 10.18 5.71 -5.69
CA ILE A 163 10.81 6.64 -4.72
C ILE A 163 10.03 7.94 -4.48
N TYR A 164 9.24 8.39 -5.48
CA TYR A 164 8.47 9.65 -5.36
C TYR A 164 7.41 9.59 -4.24
N GLU A 165 6.97 8.41 -3.87
CA GLU A 165 6.03 8.23 -2.75
C GLU A 165 6.67 8.56 -1.40
N GLY A 166 7.99 8.40 -1.30
CA GLY A 166 8.78 8.72 -0.12
C GLY A 166 9.27 10.16 -0.03
N TYR A 167 9.05 11.00 -1.05
CA TYR A 167 9.57 12.37 -1.05
C TYR A 167 9.20 13.19 0.18
N PRO A 168 7.99 13.11 0.75
CA PRO A 168 7.69 13.85 1.97
C PRO A 168 8.61 13.47 3.13
N LEU A 169 8.81 12.18 3.36
CA LEU A 169 9.68 11.69 4.44
C LEU A 169 11.16 11.99 4.15
N LEU A 170 11.58 11.87 2.89
CA LEU A 170 12.93 12.21 2.46
C LEU A 170 13.25 13.71 2.62
N ALA A 171 12.30 14.58 2.31
CA ALA A 171 12.47 16.02 2.50
C ALA A 171 12.57 16.39 3.99
N MET A 172 11.77 15.74 4.86
CA MET A 172 11.89 15.89 6.31
C MET A 172 13.24 15.37 6.84
N THR A 173 13.71 14.23 6.31
CA THR A 173 15.04 13.70 6.64
C THR A 173 16.16 14.66 6.23
N ARG A 174 16.07 15.24 5.03
CA ARG A 174 17.01 16.28 4.61
C ARG A 174 17.00 17.46 5.57
N PHE A 175 15.84 17.90 6.03
CA PHE A 175 15.73 18.96 7.02
C PHE A 175 16.44 18.57 8.33
N LYS A 176 16.24 17.35 8.84
CA LYS A 176 16.95 16.83 10.01
C LYS A 176 18.46 16.86 9.82
N MET A 177 18.95 16.48 8.63
CA MET A 177 20.40 16.50 8.32
C MET A 177 20.99 17.93 8.29
N GLU A 178 20.22 18.91 7.81
CA GLU A 178 20.69 20.30 7.69
C GLU A 178 20.60 21.07 9.00
N TYR A 179 19.57 20.81 9.81
CA TYR A 179 19.26 21.60 11.03
C TYR A 179 19.42 20.80 12.33
N ASP A 180 19.81 19.55 12.27
CA ASP A 180 19.95 18.60 13.41
C ASP A 180 18.68 18.43 14.26
N ARG A 181 17.52 18.73 13.69
CA ARG A 181 16.19 18.51 14.27
C ARG A 181 15.15 18.23 13.21
N TRP A 182 14.10 17.52 13.57
CA TRP A 182 12.96 17.32 12.67
C TRP A 182 12.20 18.65 12.43
N PRO A 183 11.60 18.84 11.24
CA PRO A 183 10.84 20.05 10.92
C PRO A 183 9.56 20.14 11.76
N ASP A 184 9.24 21.35 12.24
CA ASP A 184 7.90 21.63 12.75
C ASP A 184 6.97 21.96 11.58
N MET A 185 6.18 20.99 11.17
CA MET A 185 5.25 21.15 10.03
C MET A 185 4.06 22.07 10.34
N ASN A 186 3.90 22.56 11.58
CA ASN A 186 2.96 23.60 11.94
C ASN A 186 3.56 25.00 11.71
N ASN A 187 4.89 25.11 11.63
CA ASN A 187 5.56 26.32 11.21
C ASN A 187 5.43 26.47 9.68
N PRO A 188 4.77 27.55 9.17
CA PRO A 188 4.54 27.71 7.74
C PRO A 188 5.84 27.83 6.91
N GLU A 189 6.92 28.39 7.47
CA GLU A 189 8.19 28.53 6.79
C GLU A 189 8.89 27.18 6.60
N GLU A 190 8.96 26.37 7.65
CA GLU A 190 9.55 25.04 7.60
C GLU A 190 8.72 24.10 6.71
N ALA A 191 7.39 24.15 6.83
CA ALA A 191 6.49 23.39 5.96
C ALA A 191 6.66 23.77 4.48
N ALA A 192 6.84 25.06 4.16
CA ALA A 192 7.10 25.54 2.81
C ALA A 192 8.46 25.04 2.30
N GLN A 193 9.49 25.06 3.15
CA GLN A 193 10.83 24.57 2.82
C GLN A 193 10.81 23.05 2.53
N VAL A 194 10.19 22.25 3.41
CA VAL A 194 10.02 20.81 3.20
C VAL A 194 9.29 20.54 1.88
N LYS A 195 8.18 21.25 1.61
CA LYS A 195 7.45 21.11 0.33
C LYS A 195 8.29 21.45 -0.89
N ALA A 196 9.12 22.48 -0.82
CA ALA A 196 10.04 22.84 -1.91
C ALA A 196 11.08 21.75 -2.20
N TRP A 197 11.40 20.93 -1.21
CA TRP A 197 12.35 19.83 -1.33
C TRP A 197 11.72 18.49 -1.74
N MET A 198 10.40 18.38 -1.79
CA MET A 198 9.69 17.14 -2.17
C MET A 198 9.80 16.84 -3.67
N ASN A 199 11.02 16.77 -4.18
CA ASN A 199 11.31 16.44 -5.57
C ASN A 199 12.68 15.77 -5.71
N TRP A 200 12.92 15.13 -6.85
CA TRP A 200 14.17 14.45 -7.15
C TRP A 200 15.40 15.36 -6.98
N GLY A 201 15.43 16.48 -7.68
CA GLY A 201 16.59 17.36 -7.76
C GLY A 201 17.02 17.95 -6.44
N SER A 202 16.07 18.15 -5.54
CA SER A 202 16.35 18.73 -4.22
C SER A 202 16.72 17.69 -3.17
N THR A 203 16.28 16.44 -3.30
CA THR A 203 16.41 15.47 -2.20
C THR A 203 17.40 14.36 -2.51
N ILE A 204 17.32 13.77 -3.71
CA ILE A 204 18.13 12.59 -4.03
C ILE A 204 19.62 12.85 -4.05
N PRO A 205 20.15 13.97 -4.60
CA PRO A 205 21.58 14.24 -4.56
C PRO A 205 22.18 14.35 -3.16
N HIS A 206 21.33 14.62 -2.14
CA HIS A 206 21.76 14.68 -0.74
C HIS A 206 21.83 13.31 -0.06
N ILE A 207 21.23 12.27 -0.67
CA ILE A 207 21.02 10.95 -0.07
C ILE A 207 21.74 9.85 -0.85
N LYS A 208 21.81 9.97 -2.19
CA LYS A 208 22.19 8.89 -3.12
C LYS A 208 23.54 8.24 -2.81
N ASP A 209 24.54 9.04 -2.45
CA ASP A 209 25.92 8.57 -2.27
C ASP A 209 26.36 8.66 -0.80
N LYS A 210 25.42 8.75 0.12
CA LYS A 210 25.71 8.91 1.54
C LYS A 210 25.10 7.77 2.35
N GLU A 211 25.86 7.24 3.27
CA GLU A 211 25.31 6.44 4.36
C GLU A 211 24.76 7.40 5.42
N ILE A 212 23.43 7.50 5.50
CA ILE A 212 22.75 8.36 6.45
C ILE A 212 22.37 7.49 7.65
N THR A 213 23.06 7.72 8.76
CA THR A 213 22.86 7.01 10.03
C THR A 213 22.88 8.02 11.19
N GLY A 214 22.38 7.61 12.36
CA GLY A 214 22.38 8.44 13.56
C GLY A 214 21.33 9.56 13.55
N LEU A 215 20.23 9.37 12.81
CA LEU A 215 19.13 10.35 12.78
C LEU A 215 18.22 10.25 14.00
N ALA A 216 18.18 9.07 14.66
CA ALA A 216 17.39 8.87 15.86
C ALA A 216 17.89 9.75 16.98
N GLU A 217 16.99 10.48 17.63
CA GLU A 217 17.34 11.20 18.85
C GLU A 217 17.70 10.19 19.94
N VAL A 218 18.81 10.47 20.61
CA VAL A 218 19.20 9.69 21.80
C VAL A 218 18.21 10.10 22.90
N ASP A 219 17.39 9.15 23.36
CA ASP A 219 16.58 9.36 24.57
C ASP A 219 17.53 9.77 25.70
N MET A 220 17.49 11.05 26.08
CA MET A 220 18.19 11.58 27.22
C MET A 220 17.43 11.28 28.51
#